data_d47860e8354c20eb2e2233f2f9e5cb68
#
_entry.id   d47860e8354c20eb2e2233f2f9e5cb68
#
_cell.length_a   1.000
_cell.length_b   1.000
_cell.length_c   1.000
_cell.angle_alpha   90.00
_cell.angle_beta   90.00
_cell.angle_gamma   90.00
#
_symmetry.space_group_name_H-M   'P 1'
#
loop_
_entity.id
_entity.type
_entity.pdbx_description
1 polymer ?
#
loop_
_entity_poly.entity_id
_entity_poly.type
_entity_poly.pdbx_seq_one_letter_code
_entity_poly.pdbx_strand_id
1 'polypeptide(L)'
;MSAPYVSIVLPTRNGAATLPSLLDAIARQHVDFAFEVVAVDSSSSDGTAELLRERADRLVTIPAQAFDHGLTRNLGIEQARGELIVLTVQDALPASETWLAALTAPLGADAGLAGTFARQIARPEASAIARYSLARWAGASDVPRTAAVSSRGAFEALEPAAKFERCIFDNVCACIRRSVWRQHPFRPTPIGEDLEWAREVLLAGYRLAYTPAAAVVHSHDRSARYEFARTYALHRRLHELFGLRTIPDASALARAVASSLRAHLRCEKTARAVALAVAWPLGQYVGALSAARGWKPMRSRMV
;
A
#
# COMPACT_ATOMS: atom_id res chain seq x y z
N MET A 1 -15.08 29.40 4.16
CA MET A 1 -13.83 28.63 4.32
C MET A 1 -13.26 28.39 2.93
N SER A 2 -11.97 28.58 2.73
CA SER A 2 -11.30 28.28 1.46
C SER A 2 -11.44 26.78 1.10
N ALA A 3 -11.47 26.45 -0.19
CA ALA A 3 -11.46 25.04 -0.61
C ALA A 3 -10.20 24.35 -0.08
N PRO A 4 -10.28 23.09 0.39
CA PRO A 4 -9.10 22.35 0.83
C PRO A 4 -8.14 22.12 -0.33
N TYR A 5 -6.84 22.28 -0.09
CA TYR A 5 -5.81 21.92 -1.06
C TYR A 5 -5.55 20.40 -1.08
N VAL A 6 -5.66 19.77 0.09
CA VAL A 6 -5.43 18.32 0.27
C VAL A 6 -6.70 17.67 0.80
N SER A 7 -7.05 16.49 0.26
CA SER A 7 -8.05 15.60 0.86
C SER A 7 -7.40 14.29 1.26
N ILE A 8 -7.56 13.90 2.52
CA ILE A 8 -7.06 12.61 3.05
C ILE A 8 -8.19 11.60 2.93
N VAL A 9 -8.02 10.61 2.06
CA VAL A 9 -8.98 9.53 1.80
C VAL A 9 -8.62 8.32 2.64
N LEU A 10 -9.55 7.87 3.46
CA LEU A 10 -9.36 6.88 4.51
C LEU A 10 -10.40 5.75 4.42
N PRO A 11 -10.12 4.65 3.72
CA PRO A 11 -10.93 3.42 3.81
C PRO A 11 -10.84 2.81 5.22
N THR A 12 -11.99 2.45 5.79
CA THR A 12 -12.06 1.93 7.16
C THR A 12 -12.94 0.69 7.27
N ARG A 13 -12.58 -0.18 8.20
CA ARG A 13 -13.43 -1.27 8.69
C ARG A 13 -12.97 -1.72 10.07
N ASN A 14 -13.87 -1.65 11.05
CA ASN A 14 -13.60 -2.05 12.43
C ASN A 14 -12.28 -1.47 12.96
N GLY A 15 -12.14 -0.13 12.82
CA GLY A 15 -10.94 0.62 13.14
C GLY A 15 -11.00 1.42 14.44
N ALA A 16 -12.04 1.23 15.29
CA ALA A 16 -12.24 2.04 16.49
C ALA A 16 -11.03 2.07 17.43
N ALA A 17 -10.22 1.00 17.44
CA ALA A 17 -9.02 0.94 18.26
C ALA A 17 -7.84 1.79 17.74
N THR A 18 -7.74 2.06 16.45
CA THR A 18 -6.59 2.74 15.82
C THR A 18 -6.89 4.15 15.36
N LEU A 19 -8.12 4.39 14.92
CA LEU A 19 -8.55 5.67 14.34
C LEU A 19 -8.41 6.88 15.29
N PRO A 20 -8.68 6.82 16.59
CA PRO A 20 -8.51 7.98 17.46
C PRO A 20 -7.08 8.56 17.37
N SER A 21 -6.07 7.72 17.51
CA SER A 21 -4.67 8.14 17.43
C SER A 21 -4.29 8.66 16.04
N LEU A 22 -4.81 8.03 14.98
CA LEU A 22 -4.59 8.48 13.60
C LEU A 22 -5.21 9.86 13.35
N LEU A 23 -6.48 10.06 13.71
CA LEU A 23 -7.17 11.33 13.52
C LEU A 23 -6.57 12.45 14.36
N ASP A 24 -6.11 12.15 15.58
CA ASP A 24 -5.34 13.09 16.40
C ASP A 24 -4.02 13.49 15.76
N ALA A 25 -3.28 12.52 15.20
CA ALA A 25 -2.03 12.80 14.50
C ALA A 25 -2.25 13.63 13.22
N ILE A 26 -3.33 13.36 12.49
CA ILE A 26 -3.73 14.17 11.32
C ILE A 26 -4.09 15.60 11.74
N ALA A 27 -4.87 15.77 12.80
CA ALA A 27 -5.27 17.11 13.28
C ALA A 27 -4.10 17.98 13.75
N ARG A 28 -3.00 17.36 14.20
CA ARG A 28 -1.77 18.05 14.62
C ARG A 28 -0.79 18.35 13.50
N GLN A 29 -1.14 18.10 12.24
CA GLN A 29 -0.20 18.37 11.14
C GLN A 29 0.06 19.87 10.95
N HIS A 30 1.31 20.25 10.88
CA HIS A 30 1.76 21.61 10.62
C HIS A 30 1.87 21.86 9.11
N VAL A 31 0.89 22.51 8.55
CA VAL A 31 0.81 22.91 7.13
C VAL A 31 0.20 24.31 7.00
N ASP A 32 0.53 25.03 5.94
CA ASP A 32 0.04 26.37 5.60
C ASP A 32 -1.17 26.35 4.63
N PHE A 33 -1.72 25.18 4.39
CA PHE A 33 -2.89 24.95 3.52
C PHE A 33 -4.02 24.24 4.27
N ALA A 34 -5.24 24.42 3.78
CA ALA A 34 -6.40 23.71 4.30
C ALA A 34 -6.44 22.27 3.79
N PHE A 35 -6.83 21.33 4.64
CA PHE A 35 -7.09 19.94 4.27
C PHE A 35 -8.42 19.44 4.84
N GLU A 36 -8.91 18.34 4.31
CA GLU A 36 -10.10 17.63 4.78
C GLU A 36 -9.84 16.14 4.90
N VAL A 37 -10.63 15.46 5.73
CA VAL A 37 -10.64 13.99 5.87
C VAL A 37 -11.93 13.42 5.27
N VAL A 38 -11.79 12.52 4.31
CA VAL A 38 -12.88 11.80 3.65
C VAL A 38 -12.78 10.32 3.99
N ALA A 39 -13.65 9.82 4.84
CA ALA A 39 -13.68 8.42 5.25
C ALA A 39 -14.66 7.60 4.42
N VAL A 40 -14.29 6.36 4.09
CA VAL A 40 -15.18 5.37 3.46
C VAL A 40 -15.25 4.15 4.37
N ASP A 41 -16.35 4.01 5.11
CA ASP A 41 -16.55 2.92 6.06
C ASP A 41 -17.25 1.72 5.42
N SER A 42 -16.66 0.55 5.57
CA SER A 42 -17.16 -0.71 5.00
C SER A 42 -18.06 -1.48 5.99
N SER A 43 -19.11 -0.82 6.50
CA SER A 43 -20.09 -1.36 7.45
C SER A 43 -19.41 -1.90 8.72
N SER A 44 -18.69 -1.04 9.42
CA SER A 44 -18.10 -1.34 10.74
C SER A 44 -19.16 -1.61 11.79
N SER A 45 -18.82 -2.42 12.79
CA SER A 45 -19.71 -2.83 13.88
C SER A 45 -19.13 -2.55 15.28
N ASP A 46 -18.04 -1.79 15.36
CA ASP A 46 -17.24 -1.56 16.57
C ASP A 46 -17.24 -0.09 17.07
N GLY A 47 -18.13 0.76 16.54
CA GLY A 47 -18.17 2.19 16.85
C GLY A 47 -17.34 3.06 15.90
N THR A 48 -16.68 2.48 14.89
CA THR A 48 -15.90 3.21 13.87
C THR A 48 -16.72 4.28 13.16
N ALA A 49 -17.94 3.96 12.70
CA ALA A 49 -18.77 4.88 11.96
C ALA A 49 -19.23 6.07 12.79
N GLU A 50 -19.52 5.87 14.07
CA GLU A 50 -19.87 6.90 15.04
C GLU A 50 -18.71 7.88 15.23
N LEU A 51 -17.52 7.36 15.49
CA LEU A 51 -16.28 8.16 15.60
C LEU A 51 -16.02 9.00 14.34
N LEU A 52 -16.21 8.41 13.16
CA LEU A 52 -15.95 9.11 11.90
C LEU A 52 -17.01 10.19 11.58
N ARG A 53 -18.27 10.03 12.02
CA ARG A 53 -19.28 11.10 11.91
C ARG A 53 -18.90 12.36 12.70
N GLU A 54 -18.20 12.18 13.81
CA GLU A 54 -17.76 13.28 14.66
C GLU A 54 -16.44 13.91 14.19
N ARG A 55 -15.56 13.14 13.59
CA ARG A 55 -14.16 13.51 13.37
C ARG A 55 -13.75 13.70 11.90
N ALA A 56 -14.48 13.13 10.94
CA ALA A 56 -14.20 13.30 9.52
C ALA A 56 -15.06 14.42 8.90
N ASP A 57 -14.54 15.12 7.91
CA ASP A 57 -15.30 16.14 7.17
C ASP A 57 -16.38 15.50 6.28
N ARG A 58 -16.15 14.25 5.84
CA ARG A 58 -17.09 13.44 5.07
C ARG A 58 -17.00 11.98 5.44
N LEU A 59 -18.15 11.33 5.56
CA LEU A 59 -18.26 9.89 5.74
C LEU A 59 -19.16 9.30 4.65
N VAL A 60 -18.66 8.29 3.96
CA VAL A 60 -19.43 7.43 3.06
C VAL A 60 -19.46 6.03 3.65
N THR A 61 -20.63 5.40 3.70
CA THR A 61 -20.75 4.01 4.15
C THR A 61 -21.08 3.10 2.98
N ILE A 62 -20.37 1.98 2.86
CA ILE A 62 -20.62 0.95 1.85
C ILE A 62 -20.88 -0.40 2.51
N PRO A 63 -21.61 -1.32 1.88
CA PRO A 63 -21.70 -2.70 2.34
C PRO A 63 -20.31 -3.36 2.41
N ALA A 64 -20.07 -4.18 3.44
CA ALA A 64 -18.76 -4.85 3.63
C ALA A 64 -18.32 -5.69 2.41
N GLN A 65 -19.27 -6.33 1.73
CA GLN A 65 -19.01 -7.12 0.52
C GLN A 65 -18.72 -6.29 -0.73
N ALA A 66 -19.00 -4.99 -0.71
CA ALA A 66 -18.69 -4.07 -1.80
C ALA A 66 -17.26 -3.50 -1.71
N PHE A 67 -16.52 -3.83 -0.64
CA PHE A 67 -15.15 -3.38 -0.50
C PHE A 67 -14.27 -3.95 -1.61
N ASP A 68 -13.53 -3.06 -2.24
CA ASP A 68 -12.45 -3.33 -3.19
C ASP A 68 -11.37 -2.27 -2.98
N HIS A 69 -10.11 -2.65 -2.97
CA HIS A 69 -9.02 -1.72 -2.66
C HIS A 69 -8.97 -0.51 -3.59
N GLY A 70 -9.17 -0.71 -4.89
CA GLY A 70 -9.19 0.37 -5.87
C GLY A 70 -10.50 1.16 -5.86
N LEU A 71 -11.64 0.46 -5.95
CA LEU A 71 -12.95 1.11 -6.07
C LEU A 71 -13.35 1.88 -4.80
N THR A 72 -13.02 1.38 -3.62
CA THR A 72 -13.29 2.09 -2.37
C THR A 72 -12.49 3.38 -2.28
N ARG A 73 -11.21 3.38 -2.74
CA ARG A 73 -10.43 4.61 -2.84
C ARG A 73 -10.99 5.57 -3.87
N ASN A 74 -11.40 5.09 -5.04
CA ASN A 74 -12.04 5.93 -6.05
C ASN A 74 -13.28 6.63 -5.48
N LEU A 75 -14.14 5.90 -4.79
CA LEU A 75 -15.34 6.47 -4.15
C LEU A 75 -14.98 7.60 -3.17
N GLY A 76 -13.94 7.42 -2.34
CA GLY A 76 -13.44 8.46 -1.44
C GLY A 76 -12.89 9.66 -2.22
N ILE A 77 -12.15 9.44 -3.30
CA ILE A 77 -11.58 10.51 -4.14
C ILE A 77 -12.68 11.29 -4.87
N GLU A 78 -13.75 10.65 -5.30
CA GLU A 78 -14.92 11.31 -5.92
C GLU A 78 -15.58 12.30 -4.94
N GLN A 79 -15.60 11.97 -3.65
CA GLN A 79 -16.14 12.85 -2.61
C GLN A 79 -15.14 13.95 -2.17
N ALA A 80 -13.87 13.81 -2.51
CA ALA A 80 -12.82 14.74 -2.15
C ALA A 80 -12.87 16.03 -2.98
N ARG A 81 -12.49 17.15 -2.35
CA ARG A 81 -12.44 18.48 -2.97
C ARG A 81 -11.02 18.95 -3.27
N GLY A 82 -10.03 18.38 -2.59
CA GLY A 82 -8.63 18.76 -2.71
C GLY A 82 -8.04 18.53 -4.10
N GLU A 83 -7.04 19.30 -4.44
CA GLU A 83 -6.22 19.15 -5.64
C GLU A 83 -5.27 17.95 -5.50
N LEU A 84 -4.74 17.75 -4.30
CA LEU A 84 -3.94 16.60 -3.93
C LEU A 84 -4.76 15.65 -3.05
N ILE A 85 -4.60 14.36 -3.31
CA ILE A 85 -5.30 13.29 -2.60
C ILE A 85 -4.27 12.47 -1.82
N VAL A 86 -4.32 12.50 -0.51
CA VAL A 86 -3.57 11.58 0.35
C VAL A 86 -4.40 10.32 0.55
N LEU A 87 -3.83 9.19 0.20
CA LEU A 87 -4.37 7.86 0.46
C LEU A 87 -3.65 7.30 1.68
N THR A 88 -4.40 6.86 2.68
CA THR A 88 -3.81 6.20 3.85
C THR A 88 -4.71 5.09 4.36
N VAL A 89 -4.20 4.23 5.23
CA VAL A 89 -4.97 3.16 5.87
C VAL A 89 -5.18 3.50 7.36
N GLN A 90 -6.25 2.94 7.95
CA GLN A 90 -6.73 3.26 9.30
C GLN A 90 -5.71 3.01 10.43
N ASP A 91 -4.59 2.38 10.14
CA ASP A 91 -3.57 1.99 11.11
C ASP A 91 -2.14 2.39 10.70
N ALA A 92 -2.01 3.32 9.74
CA ALA A 92 -0.75 3.96 9.37
C ALA A 92 -0.61 5.31 10.08
N LEU A 93 0.03 5.32 11.25
CA LEU A 93 0.15 6.50 12.10
C LEU A 93 1.26 7.42 11.57
N PRO A 94 1.01 8.71 11.25
CA PRO A 94 2.06 9.69 10.95
C PRO A 94 3.15 9.73 12.01
N ALA A 95 4.42 9.64 11.61
CA ALA A 95 5.55 9.61 12.54
C ALA A 95 5.98 11.01 13.02
N SER A 96 5.47 12.08 12.41
CA SER A 96 5.78 13.47 12.77
C SER A 96 4.62 14.41 12.45
N GLU A 97 4.64 15.59 13.02
CA GLU A 97 3.69 16.67 12.74
C GLU A 97 3.97 17.40 11.41
N THR A 98 5.05 17.06 10.73
CA THR A 98 5.42 17.56 9.40
C THR A 98 5.20 16.52 8.28
N TRP A 99 4.58 15.37 8.59
CA TRP A 99 4.34 14.28 7.67
C TRP A 99 3.57 14.72 6.42
N LEU A 100 2.47 15.47 6.60
CA LEU A 100 1.63 15.91 5.49
C LEU A 100 2.36 16.89 4.57
N ALA A 101 3.11 17.84 5.15
CA ALA A 101 3.95 18.77 4.40
C ALA A 101 5.02 18.01 3.59
N ALA A 102 5.74 17.08 4.24
CA ALA A 102 6.78 16.30 3.57
C ALA A 102 6.24 15.42 2.43
N LEU A 103 5.04 14.85 2.59
CA LEU A 103 4.41 13.99 1.59
C LEU A 103 3.94 14.78 0.36
N THR A 104 3.47 16.01 0.54
CA THR A 104 2.87 16.84 -0.52
C THR A 104 3.88 17.76 -1.22
N ALA A 105 4.94 18.19 -0.53
CA ALA A 105 5.92 19.16 -1.06
C ALA A 105 6.53 18.79 -2.42
N PRO A 106 6.92 17.53 -2.72
CA PRO A 106 7.46 17.21 -4.03
C PRO A 106 6.45 17.43 -5.17
N LEU A 107 5.15 17.19 -4.90
CA LEU A 107 4.09 17.45 -5.87
C LEU A 107 3.91 18.95 -6.11
N GLY A 108 4.03 19.80 -5.10
CA GLY A 108 4.01 21.27 -5.27
C GLY A 108 5.17 21.77 -6.14
N ALA A 109 6.35 21.16 -6.01
CA ALA A 109 7.57 21.57 -6.72
C ALA A 109 7.68 21.03 -8.15
N ASP A 110 7.00 19.95 -8.51
CA ASP A 110 7.19 19.23 -9.78
C ASP A 110 5.86 18.75 -10.37
N ALA A 111 5.38 19.47 -11.38
CA ALA A 111 4.14 19.15 -12.11
C ALA A 111 4.19 17.81 -12.87
N GLY A 112 5.37 17.27 -13.16
CA GLY A 112 5.54 15.97 -13.82
C GLY A 112 5.41 14.76 -12.86
N LEU A 113 5.30 14.99 -11.55
CA LEU A 113 5.01 13.93 -10.59
C LEU A 113 3.50 13.65 -10.53
N ALA A 114 3.12 12.39 -10.76
CA ALA A 114 1.75 11.91 -10.53
C ALA A 114 1.46 11.66 -9.06
N GLY A 115 2.47 11.20 -8.30
CA GLY A 115 2.31 10.87 -6.91
C GLY A 115 3.63 10.69 -6.15
N THR A 116 3.49 10.72 -4.82
CA THR A 116 4.54 10.43 -3.84
C THR A 116 4.05 9.35 -2.89
N PHE A 117 4.97 8.59 -2.27
CA PHE A 117 4.60 7.67 -1.20
C PHE A 117 5.59 7.69 -0.05
N ALA A 118 5.08 7.38 1.13
CA ALA A 118 5.76 7.53 2.40
C ALA A 118 6.62 6.31 2.76
N ARG A 119 7.55 6.53 3.69
CA ARG A 119 8.29 5.47 4.37
C ARG A 119 7.41 4.78 5.40
N GLN A 120 7.49 3.44 5.46
CA GLN A 120 6.93 2.67 6.56
C GLN A 120 8.00 2.34 7.60
N ILE A 121 7.68 2.54 8.87
CA ILE A 121 8.48 2.16 10.04
C ILE A 121 7.71 1.15 10.89
N ALA A 122 8.42 0.17 11.45
CA ALA A 122 7.77 -0.83 12.29
C ALA A 122 7.24 -0.21 13.60
N ARG A 123 6.10 -0.70 14.07
CA ARG A 123 5.56 -0.35 15.38
C ARG A 123 6.56 -0.72 16.49
N PRO A 124 6.57 0.01 17.62
CA PRO A 124 7.45 -0.31 18.74
C PRO A 124 7.27 -1.73 19.28
N GLU A 125 6.04 -2.25 19.27
CA GLU A 125 5.67 -3.58 19.73
C GLU A 125 5.79 -4.69 18.66
N ALA A 126 6.16 -4.35 17.43
CA ALA A 126 6.27 -5.33 16.35
C ALA A 126 7.27 -6.44 16.69
N SER A 127 6.94 -7.67 16.31
CA SER A 127 7.83 -8.82 16.48
C SER A 127 9.14 -8.65 15.71
N ALA A 128 10.17 -9.39 16.10
CA ALA A 128 11.45 -9.36 15.40
C ALA A 128 11.31 -9.78 13.92
N ILE A 129 10.39 -10.70 13.60
CA ILE A 129 10.08 -11.12 12.23
C ILE A 129 9.42 -9.99 11.45
N ALA A 130 8.45 -9.28 12.04
CA ALA A 130 7.78 -8.16 11.37
C ALA A 130 8.77 -7.03 11.06
N ARG A 131 9.65 -6.67 12.01
CA ARG A 131 10.73 -5.69 11.80
C ARG A 131 11.70 -6.13 10.71
N TYR A 132 12.15 -7.38 10.75
CA TYR A 132 13.05 -7.95 9.74
C TYR A 132 12.44 -7.89 8.34
N SER A 133 11.17 -8.25 8.22
CA SER A 133 10.47 -8.27 6.94
C SER A 133 10.26 -6.87 6.38
N LEU A 134 9.83 -5.93 7.24
CA LEU A 134 9.65 -4.53 6.83
C LEU A 134 10.97 -3.89 6.41
N ALA A 135 12.08 -4.13 7.14
CA ALA A 135 13.39 -3.58 6.80
C ALA A 135 13.91 -4.01 5.41
N ARG A 136 13.35 -5.09 4.84
CA ARG A 136 13.67 -5.58 3.49
C ARG A 136 12.70 -5.05 2.42
N TRP A 137 11.67 -4.35 2.82
CA TRP A 137 10.73 -3.71 1.91
C TRP A 137 11.32 -2.40 1.35
N ALA A 138 11.15 -2.18 0.06
CA ALA A 138 11.66 -0.97 -0.58
C ALA A 138 11.07 0.33 0.00
N GLY A 139 9.83 0.28 0.53
CA GLY A 139 9.16 1.39 1.22
C GLY A 139 9.64 1.62 2.67
N ALA A 140 10.68 0.93 3.16
CA ALA A 140 11.29 1.18 4.47
C ALA A 140 12.67 1.85 4.38
N SER A 141 13.22 2.04 3.18
CA SER A 141 14.49 2.75 2.94
C SER A 141 14.44 4.20 3.43
N ASP A 142 15.57 4.76 3.81
CA ASP A 142 15.75 6.18 4.11
C ASP A 142 16.26 6.99 2.90
N VAL A 143 16.49 6.33 1.76
CA VAL A 143 17.00 6.96 0.54
C VAL A 143 15.83 7.34 -0.38
N PRO A 144 15.66 8.64 -0.70
CA PRO A 144 14.65 9.08 -1.65
C PRO A 144 14.96 8.58 -3.06
N ARG A 145 13.92 8.32 -3.85
CA ARG A 145 14.06 7.88 -5.24
C ARG A 145 12.89 8.38 -6.09
N THR A 146 13.16 8.56 -7.37
CA THR A 146 12.13 8.90 -8.37
C THR A 146 12.11 7.83 -9.45
N ALA A 147 10.94 7.29 -9.73
CA ALA A 147 10.70 6.37 -10.83
C ALA A 147 10.21 7.14 -12.06
N ALA A 148 10.77 6.81 -13.21
CA ALA A 148 10.38 7.32 -14.52
C ALA A 148 10.57 6.24 -15.59
N VAL A 149 9.87 6.39 -16.69
CA VAL A 149 9.97 5.53 -17.88
C VAL A 149 10.11 6.44 -19.11
N SER A 150 11.13 6.20 -19.93
CA SER A 150 11.39 7.04 -21.11
C SER A 150 10.41 6.80 -22.26
N SER A 151 9.91 5.55 -22.39
CA SER A 151 8.89 5.16 -23.36
C SER A 151 8.26 3.82 -23.01
N ARG A 152 7.10 3.52 -23.60
CA ARG A 152 6.47 2.20 -23.48
C ARG A 152 7.41 1.09 -23.96
N GLY A 153 8.08 1.27 -25.09
CA GLY A 153 9.03 0.27 -25.61
C GLY A 153 10.20 0.03 -24.66
N ALA A 154 10.76 1.08 -24.05
CA ALA A 154 11.81 0.97 -23.04
C ALA A 154 11.32 0.21 -21.78
N PHE A 155 10.08 0.42 -21.35
CA PHE A 155 9.50 -0.33 -20.23
C PHE A 155 9.29 -1.79 -20.59
N GLU A 156 8.73 -2.09 -21.77
CA GLU A 156 8.47 -3.48 -22.16
C GLU A 156 9.76 -4.29 -22.37
N ALA A 157 10.87 -3.64 -22.70
CA ALA A 157 12.19 -4.26 -22.82
C ALA A 157 12.85 -4.59 -21.46
N LEU A 158 12.33 -4.09 -20.35
CA LEU A 158 12.86 -4.40 -19.02
C LEU A 158 12.55 -5.85 -18.62
N GLU A 159 13.45 -6.45 -17.86
CA GLU A 159 13.19 -7.70 -17.16
C GLU A 159 12.03 -7.57 -16.17
N PRO A 160 11.27 -8.64 -15.90
CA PRO A 160 10.10 -8.62 -15.02
C PRO A 160 10.36 -7.97 -13.64
N ALA A 161 11.52 -8.26 -13.03
CA ALA A 161 11.89 -7.67 -11.74
C ALA A 161 12.10 -6.16 -11.84
N ALA A 162 12.76 -5.68 -12.90
CA ALA A 162 12.98 -4.26 -13.13
C ALA A 162 11.68 -3.51 -13.44
N LYS A 163 10.72 -4.15 -14.16
CA LYS A 163 9.36 -3.59 -14.34
C LYS A 163 8.67 -3.38 -13.01
N PHE A 164 8.70 -4.39 -12.14
CA PHE A 164 8.13 -4.30 -10.78
C PHE A 164 8.80 -3.19 -9.96
N GLU A 165 10.13 -3.16 -9.91
CA GLU A 165 10.88 -2.14 -9.16
C GLU A 165 10.54 -0.71 -9.57
N ARG A 166 10.32 -0.46 -10.88
CA ARG A 166 9.88 0.85 -11.39
C ARG A 166 8.49 1.23 -10.95
N CYS A 167 7.61 0.24 -10.77
CA CYS A 167 6.21 0.44 -10.41
C CYS A 167 5.95 0.36 -8.89
N ILE A 168 6.99 0.31 -8.04
CA ILE A 168 6.80 0.32 -6.60
C ILE A 168 6.15 1.65 -6.19
N PHE A 169 4.93 1.54 -5.72
CA PHE A 169 4.11 2.59 -5.13
C PHE A 169 3.26 1.95 -4.03
N ASP A 170 2.88 2.68 -2.98
CA ASP A 170 2.28 2.03 -1.81
C ASP A 170 1.16 2.89 -1.21
N ASN A 171 -0.07 2.45 -1.40
CA ASN A 171 -1.28 3.10 -0.87
C ASN A 171 -1.50 2.89 0.64
N VAL A 172 -0.56 2.27 1.35
CA VAL A 172 -0.54 2.38 2.83
C VAL A 172 -0.41 3.84 3.24
N CYS A 173 0.43 4.60 2.52
CA CYS A 173 0.49 6.06 2.66
C CYS A 173 1.09 6.67 1.38
N ALA A 174 0.25 7.31 0.59
CA ALA A 174 0.65 7.96 -0.66
C ALA A 174 -0.09 9.30 -0.85
N CYS A 175 0.44 10.16 -1.71
CA CYS A 175 -0.25 11.35 -2.19
C CYS A 175 -0.24 11.34 -3.71
N ILE A 176 -1.38 11.59 -4.34
CA ILE A 176 -1.54 11.61 -5.80
C ILE A 176 -2.20 12.91 -6.27
N ARG A 177 -1.95 13.30 -7.51
CA ARG A 177 -2.69 14.39 -8.14
C ARG A 177 -4.09 13.93 -8.53
N ARG A 178 -5.11 14.66 -8.09
CA ARG A 178 -6.50 14.39 -8.47
C ARG A 178 -6.71 14.52 -9.98
N SER A 179 -6.02 15.44 -10.65
CA SER A 179 -6.07 15.61 -12.12
C SER A 179 -5.54 14.38 -12.87
N VAL A 180 -4.48 13.73 -12.36
CA VAL A 180 -3.95 12.49 -12.93
C VAL A 180 -4.87 11.32 -12.64
N TRP A 181 -5.37 11.20 -11.39
CA TRP A 181 -6.35 10.16 -11.04
C TRP A 181 -7.62 10.23 -11.91
N ARG A 182 -8.13 11.42 -12.25
CA ARG A 182 -9.30 11.55 -13.15
C ARG A 182 -9.07 10.93 -14.52
N GLN A 183 -7.85 10.91 -15.02
CA GLN A 183 -7.46 10.28 -16.28
C GLN A 183 -7.14 8.79 -16.10
N HIS A 184 -6.65 8.42 -14.93
CA HIS A 184 -6.18 7.10 -14.58
C HIS A 184 -6.76 6.67 -13.22
N PRO A 185 -8.07 6.38 -13.11
CA PRO A 185 -8.65 5.91 -11.85
C PRO A 185 -8.14 4.51 -11.51
N PHE A 186 -8.13 4.16 -10.22
CA PHE A 186 -7.81 2.80 -9.79
C PHE A 186 -8.78 1.79 -10.41
N ARG A 187 -8.26 0.64 -10.80
CA ARG A 187 -9.08 -0.45 -11.35
C ARG A 187 -9.54 -1.41 -10.27
N PRO A 188 -10.68 -2.11 -10.47
CA PRO A 188 -11.11 -3.15 -9.54
C PRO A 188 -10.09 -4.26 -9.49
N THR A 189 -9.56 -4.55 -8.31
CA THR A 189 -8.60 -5.62 -8.10
C THR A 189 -8.57 -6.05 -6.64
N PRO A 190 -8.39 -7.34 -6.35
CA PRO A 190 -8.30 -7.82 -4.98
C PRO A 190 -7.02 -7.39 -4.26
N ILE A 191 -5.96 -7.00 -4.99
CA ILE A 191 -4.67 -6.56 -4.44
C ILE A 191 -3.79 -5.93 -5.53
N GLY A 192 -2.92 -4.96 -5.14
CA GLY A 192 -1.92 -4.36 -6.05
C GLY A 192 -2.51 -3.33 -7.01
N GLU A 193 -3.58 -2.66 -6.61
CA GLU A 193 -4.16 -1.52 -7.32
C GLU A 193 -3.17 -0.38 -7.47
N ASP A 194 -2.30 -0.21 -6.48
CA ASP A 194 -1.21 0.78 -6.45
C ASP A 194 -0.13 0.48 -7.49
N LEU A 195 0.29 -0.77 -7.62
CA LEU A 195 1.28 -1.21 -8.63
C LEU A 195 0.74 -1.05 -10.05
N GLU A 196 -0.53 -1.38 -10.26
CA GLU A 196 -1.19 -1.20 -11.56
C GLU A 196 -1.32 0.27 -11.93
N TRP A 197 -1.77 1.09 -10.99
CA TRP A 197 -1.86 2.54 -11.16
C TRP A 197 -0.49 3.16 -11.44
N ALA A 198 0.53 2.78 -10.68
CA ALA A 198 1.91 3.22 -10.91
C ALA A 198 2.38 2.89 -12.32
N ARG A 199 2.13 1.67 -12.80
CA ARG A 199 2.46 1.28 -14.19
C ARG A 199 1.74 2.16 -15.21
N GLU A 200 0.45 2.43 -15.04
CA GLU A 200 -0.34 3.23 -15.97
C GLU A 200 0.20 4.67 -16.06
N VAL A 201 0.42 5.33 -14.93
CA VAL A 201 0.87 6.73 -14.93
C VAL A 201 2.31 6.88 -15.41
N LEU A 202 3.20 5.92 -15.12
CA LEU A 202 4.56 5.90 -15.66
C LEU A 202 4.54 5.74 -17.19
N LEU A 203 3.69 4.86 -17.73
CA LEU A 203 3.52 4.68 -19.17
C LEU A 203 2.81 5.85 -19.86
N ALA A 204 2.12 6.69 -19.10
CA ALA A 204 1.57 7.97 -19.56
C ALA A 204 2.60 9.13 -19.51
N GLY A 205 3.84 8.85 -19.07
CA GLY A 205 4.94 9.83 -19.05
C GLY A 205 5.10 10.60 -17.75
N TYR A 206 4.29 10.29 -16.72
CA TYR A 206 4.47 10.85 -15.38
C TYR A 206 5.61 10.17 -14.63
N ARG A 207 6.01 10.78 -13.51
CA ARG A 207 6.99 10.25 -12.57
C ARG A 207 6.34 9.99 -11.21
N LEU A 208 6.95 9.09 -10.43
CA LEU A 208 6.56 8.79 -9.06
C LEU A 208 7.74 8.98 -8.13
N ALA A 209 7.54 9.57 -6.95
CA ALA A 209 8.62 9.79 -5.99
C ALA A 209 8.36 9.05 -4.68
N TYR A 210 9.42 8.45 -4.15
CA TYR A 210 9.46 7.95 -2.79
C TYR A 210 10.04 9.01 -1.86
N THR A 211 9.30 9.35 -0.81
CA THR A 211 9.59 10.47 0.09
C THR A 211 9.78 9.94 1.52
N PRO A 212 11.00 9.50 1.90
CA PRO A 212 11.24 8.90 3.22
C PRO A 212 11.09 9.88 4.39
N ALA A 213 11.14 11.19 4.14
CA ALA A 213 10.85 12.22 5.14
C ALA A 213 9.38 12.19 5.61
N ALA A 214 8.46 11.73 4.76
CA ALA A 214 7.09 11.46 5.11
C ALA A 214 6.97 10.01 5.62
N ALA A 215 7.19 9.77 6.91
CA ALA A 215 7.15 8.43 7.46
C ALA A 215 5.84 8.15 8.20
N VAL A 216 5.39 6.89 8.13
CA VAL A 216 4.27 6.36 8.92
C VAL A 216 4.69 5.12 9.71
N VAL A 217 4.19 4.99 10.92
CA VAL A 217 4.35 3.80 11.75
C VAL A 217 3.26 2.80 11.35
N HIS A 218 3.68 1.73 10.66
CA HIS A 218 2.78 0.70 10.14
C HIS A 218 3.51 -0.63 10.03
N SER A 219 3.02 -1.64 10.70
CA SER A 219 3.48 -3.03 10.59
C SER A 219 2.45 -3.99 11.16
N HIS A 220 2.50 -5.25 10.76
CA HIS A 220 1.57 -6.27 11.20
C HIS A 220 2.26 -7.55 11.63
N ASP A 221 1.73 -8.16 12.68
CA ASP A 221 2.03 -9.50 13.11
C ASP A 221 0.87 -10.44 12.73
N ARG A 222 0.89 -10.90 11.48
CA ARG A 222 -0.16 -11.75 10.91
C ARG A 222 0.13 -13.24 11.12
N SER A 223 -0.91 -14.07 11.02
CA SER A 223 -0.76 -15.54 11.03
C SER A 223 -0.13 -16.03 9.73
N ALA A 224 0.54 -17.19 9.76
CA ALA A 224 1.13 -17.80 8.56
C ALA A 224 0.08 -18.10 7.48
N ARG A 225 -1.16 -18.46 7.87
CA ARG A 225 -2.28 -18.67 6.94
C ARG A 225 -2.63 -17.37 6.19
N TYR A 226 -2.70 -16.25 6.90
CA TYR A 226 -2.99 -14.95 6.32
C TYR A 226 -1.85 -14.53 5.36
N GLU A 227 -0.61 -14.65 5.83
CA GLU A 227 0.57 -14.28 5.03
C GLU A 227 0.71 -15.14 3.77
N PHE A 228 0.42 -16.45 3.85
CA PHE A 228 0.35 -17.29 2.65
C PHE A 228 -0.68 -16.77 1.65
N ALA A 229 -1.92 -16.51 2.11
CA ALA A 229 -3.00 -16.07 1.23
C ALA A 229 -2.70 -14.70 0.58
N ARG A 230 -2.18 -13.75 1.37
CA ARG A 230 -1.78 -12.43 0.90
C ARG A 230 -0.63 -12.52 -0.12
N THR A 231 0.40 -13.29 0.20
CA THR A 231 1.58 -13.47 -0.65
C THR A 231 1.21 -14.20 -1.96
N TYR A 232 0.36 -15.21 -1.88
CA TYR A 232 -0.21 -15.89 -3.05
C TYR A 232 -0.92 -14.89 -3.97
N ALA A 233 -1.84 -14.09 -3.44
CA ALA A 233 -2.61 -13.13 -4.23
C ALA A 233 -1.70 -12.06 -4.86
N LEU A 234 -0.76 -11.52 -4.08
CA LEU A 234 0.21 -10.52 -4.57
C LEU A 234 1.10 -11.10 -5.69
N HIS A 235 1.70 -12.26 -5.52
CA HIS A 235 2.60 -12.83 -6.53
C HIS A 235 1.87 -13.34 -7.76
N ARG A 236 0.61 -13.75 -7.63
CA ARG A 236 -0.28 -13.94 -8.76
C ARG A 236 -0.43 -12.64 -9.55
N ARG A 237 -0.72 -11.53 -8.87
CA ARG A 237 -0.88 -10.20 -9.48
C ARG A 237 0.41 -9.68 -10.11
N LEU A 238 1.55 -9.87 -9.45
CA LEU A 238 2.88 -9.51 -9.99
C LEU A 238 3.19 -10.26 -11.30
N HIS A 239 2.81 -11.52 -11.38
CA HIS A 239 2.94 -12.26 -12.63
C HIS A 239 2.01 -11.73 -13.73
N GLU A 240 0.75 -11.43 -13.40
CA GLU A 240 -0.23 -10.87 -14.35
C GLU A 240 0.22 -9.48 -14.88
N LEU A 241 0.76 -8.62 -14.03
CA LEU A 241 1.18 -7.27 -14.40
C LEU A 241 2.54 -7.22 -15.12
N PHE A 242 3.49 -8.04 -14.70
CA PHE A 242 4.90 -7.90 -15.07
C PHE A 242 5.55 -9.19 -15.60
N GLY A 243 4.86 -10.33 -15.56
CA GLY A 243 5.45 -11.64 -15.86
C GLY A 243 6.40 -12.13 -14.76
N LEU A 244 6.39 -11.51 -13.57
CA LEU A 244 7.37 -11.78 -12.51
C LEU A 244 7.14 -13.15 -11.84
N ARG A 245 8.21 -13.91 -11.74
CA ARG A 245 8.30 -15.18 -11.00
C ARG A 245 9.52 -15.11 -10.09
N THR A 246 9.35 -14.61 -8.87
CA THR A 246 10.44 -14.47 -7.88
C THR A 246 11.04 -15.84 -7.49
N ILE A 247 10.23 -16.88 -7.53
CA ILE A 247 10.63 -18.28 -7.32
C ILE A 247 10.22 -19.06 -8.57
N PRO A 248 11.16 -19.34 -9.51
CA PRO A 248 10.82 -19.87 -10.82
C PRO A 248 10.47 -21.36 -10.82
N ASP A 249 11.07 -22.16 -9.92
CA ASP A 249 10.94 -23.62 -9.90
C ASP A 249 10.99 -24.22 -8.48
N ALA A 250 10.78 -25.54 -8.37
CA ALA A 250 10.76 -26.25 -7.10
C ALA A 250 12.12 -26.23 -6.37
N SER A 251 13.23 -26.23 -7.11
CA SER A 251 14.56 -26.18 -6.52
C SER A 251 14.83 -24.79 -5.89
N ALA A 252 14.41 -23.73 -6.57
CA ALA A 252 14.43 -22.38 -6.04
C ALA A 252 13.52 -22.24 -4.80
N LEU A 253 12.34 -22.87 -4.80
CA LEU A 253 11.45 -22.92 -3.65
C LEU A 253 12.14 -23.58 -2.44
N ALA A 254 12.77 -24.73 -2.62
CA ALA A 254 13.48 -25.40 -1.54
C ALA A 254 14.59 -24.53 -0.94
N ARG A 255 15.38 -23.86 -1.77
CA ARG A 255 16.41 -22.91 -1.34
C ARG A 255 15.82 -21.70 -0.62
N ALA A 256 14.72 -21.15 -1.13
CA ALA A 256 14.03 -20.01 -0.52
C ALA A 256 13.46 -20.35 0.86
N VAL A 257 12.83 -21.54 1.01
CA VAL A 257 12.35 -22.02 2.31
C VAL A 257 13.50 -22.22 3.29
N ALA A 258 14.60 -22.87 2.87
CA ALA A 258 15.77 -23.06 3.73
C ALA A 258 16.40 -21.74 4.16
N SER A 259 16.49 -20.76 3.27
CA SER A 259 16.99 -19.42 3.58
C SER A 259 16.06 -18.68 4.53
N SER A 260 14.75 -18.74 4.27
CA SER A 260 13.71 -18.12 5.10
C SER A 260 13.70 -18.72 6.52
N LEU A 261 13.79 -20.05 6.65
CA LEU A 261 13.91 -20.73 7.95
C LEU A 261 15.10 -20.22 8.75
N ARG A 262 16.29 -20.15 8.15
CA ARG A 262 17.48 -19.62 8.82
C ARG A 262 17.28 -18.18 9.29
N ALA A 263 16.68 -17.34 8.46
CA ALA A 263 16.43 -15.93 8.79
C ALA A 263 15.41 -15.78 9.93
N HIS A 264 14.27 -16.45 9.84
CA HIS A 264 13.19 -16.36 10.83
C HIS A 264 13.59 -16.95 12.18
N LEU A 265 14.30 -18.08 12.19
CA LEU A 265 14.79 -18.70 13.43
C LEU A 265 15.91 -17.89 14.11
N ARG A 266 16.61 -17.00 13.38
CA ARG A 266 17.50 -15.99 13.98
C ARG A 266 16.71 -14.87 14.67
N CYS A 267 15.53 -14.51 14.13
CA CYS A 267 14.66 -13.52 14.75
C CYS A 267 13.94 -14.07 15.98
N GLU A 268 13.31 -15.25 15.83
CA GLU A 268 12.49 -15.87 16.86
C GLU A 268 12.56 -17.40 16.74
N LYS A 269 12.80 -18.10 17.86
CA LYS A 269 12.81 -19.58 17.90
C LYS A 269 11.42 -20.13 18.26
N THR A 270 10.44 -19.86 17.42
CA THR A 270 9.02 -20.22 17.66
C THR A 270 8.42 -21.05 16.51
N ALA A 271 7.36 -21.80 16.81
CA ALA A 271 6.61 -22.51 15.77
C ALA A 271 6.00 -21.53 14.73
N ARG A 272 5.62 -20.32 15.15
CA ARG A 272 5.18 -19.24 14.27
C ARG A 272 6.28 -18.85 13.26
N ALA A 273 7.51 -18.72 13.71
CA ALA A 273 8.65 -18.42 12.86
C ALA A 273 8.84 -19.48 11.75
N VAL A 274 8.75 -20.76 12.11
CA VAL A 274 8.82 -21.87 11.13
C VAL A 274 7.65 -21.80 10.15
N ALA A 275 6.43 -21.59 10.64
CA ALA A 275 5.24 -21.52 9.78
C ALA A 275 5.30 -20.36 8.79
N LEU A 276 5.72 -19.16 9.21
CA LEU A 276 5.92 -18.00 8.34
C LEU A 276 7.04 -18.22 7.32
N ALA A 277 8.14 -18.84 7.73
CA ALA A 277 9.28 -19.13 6.88
C ALA A 277 8.95 -20.07 5.71
N VAL A 278 7.92 -20.90 5.85
CA VAL A 278 7.38 -21.75 4.80
C VAL A 278 6.29 -21.02 4.01
N ALA A 279 5.39 -20.32 4.71
CA ALA A 279 4.21 -19.70 4.11
C ALA A 279 4.57 -18.66 3.04
N TRP A 280 5.56 -17.81 3.29
CA TRP A 280 5.93 -16.76 2.33
C TRP A 280 6.51 -17.30 1.01
N PRO A 281 7.59 -18.10 1.00
CA PRO A 281 8.10 -18.64 -0.27
C PRO A 281 7.08 -19.51 -1.01
N LEU A 282 6.28 -20.28 -0.27
CA LEU A 282 5.23 -21.10 -0.87
C LEU A 282 4.14 -20.26 -1.52
N GLY A 283 3.69 -19.18 -0.85
CA GLY A 283 2.74 -18.23 -1.42
C GLY A 283 3.27 -17.56 -2.69
N GLN A 284 4.53 -17.14 -2.69
CA GLN A 284 5.21 -16.56 -3.87
C GLN A 284 5.20 -17.53 -5.05
N TYR A 285 5.66 -18.76 -4.81
CA TYR A 285 5.76 -19.79 -5.85
C TYR A 285 4.41 -20.17 -6.41
N VAL A 286 3.46 -20.54 -5.55
CA VAL A 286 2.13 -21.01 -5.98
C VAL A 286 1.32 -19.89 -6.62
N GLY A 287 1.44 -18.66 -6.12
CA GLY A 287 0.76 -17.47 -6.67
C GLY A 287 1.18 -17.23 -8.13
N ALA A 288 2.48 -17.08 -8.37
CA ALA A 288 3.00 -16.88 -9.73
C ALA A 288 2.74 -18.08 -10.66
N LEU A 289 2.88 -19.31 -10.15
CA LEU A 289 2.59 -20.53 -10.91
C LEU A 289 1.11 -20.61 -11.32
N SER A 290 0.19 -20.26 -10.42
CA SER A 290 -1.24 -20.30 -10.71
C SER A 290 -1.64 -19.31 -11.80
N ALA A 291 -1.04 -18.11 -11.82
CA ALA A 291 -1.24 -17.13 -12.89
C ALA A 291 -0.67 -17.65 -14.22
N ALA A 292 0.57 -18.15 -14.22
CA ALA A 292 1.25 -18.66 -15.41
C ALA A 292 0.49 -19.83 -16.08
N ARG A 293 -0.25 -20.62 -15.28
CA ARG A 293 -1.06 -21.75 -15.76
C ARG A 293 -2.53 -21.42 -16.03
N GLY A 294 -2.92 -20.15 -15.84
CA GLY A 294 -4.31 -19.74 -16.01
C GLY A 294 -5.29 -20.38 -15.01
N TRP A 295 -4.81 -20.84 -13.84
CA TRP A 295 -5.69 -21.43 -12.83
C TRP A 295 -6.61 -20.38 -12.22
N LYS A 296 -7.83 -20.78 -11.86
CA LYS A 296 -8.73 -19.88 -11.11
C LYS A 296 -8.08 -19.47 -9.78
N PRO A 297 -8.22 -18.20 -9.37
CA PRO A 297 -7.66 -17.75 -8.09
C PRO A 297 -8.29 -18.53 -6.93
N MET A 298 -7.49 -18.79 -5.89
CA MET A 298 -8.03 -19.32 -4.64
C MET A 298 -9.00 -18.31 -4.05
N ARG A 299 -10.16 -18.77 -3.58
CA ARG A 299 -11.08 -17.93 -2.82
C ARG A 299 -10.43 -17.64 -1.46
N SER A 300 -9.82 -16.46 -1.31
CA SER A 300 -9.34 -16.00 -0.01
C SER A 300 -10.26 -14.90 0.51
N ARG A 301 -10.77 -15.08 1.74
CA ARG A 301 -11.34 -13.97 2.49
C ARG A 301 -10.16 -13.23 3.14
N MET A 302 -9.59 -12.24 2.44
CA MET A 302 -8.53 -11.35 2.95
C MET A 302 -9.12 -10.09 3.61
N VAL A 303 -10.39 -10.12 3.94
CA VAL A 303 -11.11 -8.99 4.59
C VAL A 303 -11.69 -9.48 5.91
#